data_17284e58b79845081f8a21e832ce7fa3
#
_entry.id   17284e58b79845081f8a21e832ce7fa3
#
_cell.length_a   1.000
_cell.length_b   1.000
_cell.length_c   1.000
_cell.angle_alpha   90.00
_cell.angle_beta   90.00
_cell.angle_gamma   90.00
#
_symmetry.space_group_name_H-M   'P 1'
#
loop_
_entity.id
_entity.type
_entity.pdbx_description
1 polymer ?
#
loop_
_entity_poly.entity_id
_entity_poly.type
_entity_poly.pdbx_seq_one_letter_code
_entity_poly.pdbx_strand_id
1 'polypeptide(L)'
;MIAVIALTATGVVSAVGLLICWPQVITLVLRVLFRNVIWDIRSSDRVVAITFDDGPDPTFTPQILETLRRYNIKATFFLVGERVRRFPELCEQIRDEGHCVGNHSDSWHRTVQLNNDEFESDLLRAEQSIGSCAPPKLFRPAGGLIRTAQIRLLWKHKYSVVLGSAYAFDPYRPPKKYIEWAISGGLKRGAIIVLHDSGGDRSNTVDALPVIIENAHKAGLRFEKLSECIHAR
;
A
#
# COMPACT_ATOMS: atom_id res chain seq x y z
N MET A 1 37.13 -16.44 19.79
CA MET A 1 36.67 -15.12 19.31
C MET A 1 36.28 -15.13 17.82
N ILE A 2 37.10 -15.68 16.92
CA ILE A 2 36.81 -15.73 15.46
C ILE A 2 35.58 -16.58 15.14
N ALA A 3 35.35 -17.72 15.81
CA ALA A 3 34.20 -18.60 15.58
C ALA A 3 32.85 -17.98 15.98
N VAL A 4 32.83 -17.12 17.02
CA VAL A 4 31.60 -16.42 17.48
C VAL A 4 31.24 -15.31 16.48
N ILE A 5 32.24 -14.60 15.93
CA ILE A 5 32.03 -13.55 14.92
C ILE A 5 31.52 -14.18 13.61
N ALA A 6 32.05 -15.34 13.21
CA ALA A 6 31.59 -16.06 12.02
C ALA A 6 30.13 -16.55 12.16
N LEU A 7 29.76 -17.09 13.35
CA LEU A 7 28.37 -17.51 13.63
C LEU A 7 27.38 -16.33 13.62
N THR A 8 27.78 -15.17 14.15
CA THR A 8 26.93 -13.96 14.13
C THR A 8 26.80 -13.37 12.72
N ALA A 9 27.87 -13.33 11.95
CA ALA A 9 27.82 -12.86 10.55
C ALA A 9 26.95 -13.77 9.67
N THR A 10 27.10 -15.09 9.80
CA THR A 10 26.29 -16.08 9.07
C THR A 10 24.82 -15.99 9.48
N GLY A 11 24.53 -15.80 10.78
CA GLY A 11 23.19 -15.60 11.28
C GLY A 11 22.52 -14.33 10.76
N VAL A 12 23.25 -13.23 10.69
CA VAL A 12 22.75 -11.95 10.14
C VAL A 12 22.51 -12.06 8.64
N VAL A 13 23.44 -12.66 7.87
CA VAL A 13 23.28 -12.89 6.43
C VAL A 13 22.09 -13.80 6.14
N SER A 14 21.89 -14.86 6.95
CA SER A 14 20.74 -15.75 6.81
C SER A 14 19.43 -15.06 7.17
N ALA A 15 19.41 -14.21 8.21
CA ALA A 15 18.22 -13.44 8.59
C ALA A 15 17.86 -12.38 7.54
N VAL A 16 18.85 -11.67 7.00
CA VAL A 16 18.64 -10.70 5.90
C VAL A 16 18.20 -11.42 4.63
N GLY A 17 18.79 -12.58 4.31
CA GLY A 17 18.36 -13.42 3.19
C GLY A 17 16.89 -13.87 3.32
N LEU A 18 16.49 -14.32 4.51
CA LEU A 18 15.09 -14.67 4.80
C LEU A 18 14.13 -13.48 4.66
N LEU A 19 14.53 -12.28 5.08
CA LEU A 19 13.74 -11.06 4.95
C LEU A 19 13.58 -10.64 3.48
N ILE A 20 14.62 -10.76 2.67
CA ILE A 20 14.58 -10.45 1.24
C ILE A 20 13.79 -11.53 0.47
N CYS A 21 13.97 -12.80 0.83
CA CYS A 21 13.27 -13.91 0.18
C CYS A 21 11.81 -14.05 0.60
N TRP A 22 11.39 -13.44 1.73
CA TRP A 22 10.00 -13.55 2.21
C TRP A 22 9.49 -12.22 2.77
N PRO A 23 8.98 -11.32 1.91
CA PRO A 23 8.52 -9.98 2.34
C PRO A 23 7.47 -10.01 3.47
N GLN A 24 6.68 -11.09 3.54
CA GLN A 24 5.63 -11.27 4.54
C GLN A 24 6.14 -11.47 5.96
N VAL A 25 7.40 -11.90 6.15
CA VAL A 25 8.00 -12.03 7.50
C VAL A 25 8.12 -10.67 8.18
N ILE A 26 8.45 -9.63 7.41
CA ILE A 26 8.50 -8.24 7.93
C ILE A 26 7.12 -7.83 8.45
N THR A 27 6.05 -8.14 7.72
CA THR A 27 4.69 -7.79 8.14
C THR A 27 4.29 -8.44 9.46
N LEU A 28 4.73 -9.67 9.71
CA LEU A 28 4.44 -10.38 10.97
C LEU A 28 5.04 -9.64 12.18
N VAL A 29 6.29 -9.20 12.08
CA VAL A 29 6.97 -8.43 13.12
C VAL A 29 6.30 -7.08 13.33
N LEU A 30 6.03 -6.36 12.25
CA LEU A 30 5.43 -5.02 12.33
C LEU A 30 4.00 -5.06 12.89
N ARG A 31 3.23 -6.12 12.66
CA ARG A 31 1.89 -6.32 13.23
C ARG A 31 1.90 -6.38 14.76
N VAL A 32 2.93 -6.96 15.34
CA VAL A 32 3.08 -7.01 16.80
C VAL A 32 3.35 -5.61 17.37
N LEU A 33 4.14 -4.81 16.65
CA LEU A 33 4.53 -3.45 17.05
C LEU A 33 3.41 -2.43 16.82
N PHE A 34 2.62 -2.59 15.74
CA PHE A 34 1.59 -1.63 15.31
C PHE A 34 0.19 -2.26 15.32
N ARG A 35 -0.34 -2.55 16.52
CA ARG A 35 -1.67 -3.18 16.68
C ARG A 35 -2.85 -2.29 16.30
N ASN A 36 -2.64 -0.97 16.26
CA ASN A 36 -3.68 0.04 16.00
C ASN A 36 -3.80 0.43 14.52
N VAL A 37 -3.19 -0.35 13.63
CA VAL A 37 -3.23 -0.18 12.16
C VAL A 37 -3.95 -1.35 11.52
N ILE A 38 -4.51 -1.11 10.36
CA ILE A 38 -5.21 -2.12 9.56
C ILE A 38 -4.18 -2.81 8.67
N TRP A 39 -3.98 -4.11 8.88
CA TRP A 39 -3.08 -4.96 8.10
C TRP A 39 -3.80 -5.87 7.13
N ASP A 40 -5.00 -6.30 7.51
CA ASP A 40 -5.87 -7.17 6.75
C ASP A 40 -7.32 -6.72 6.90
N ILE A 41 -8.12 -7.05 5.92
CA ILE A 41 -9.58 -6.92 5.96
C ILE A 41 -10.14 -7.98 6.93
N ARG A 42 -10.95 -7.56 7.88
CA ARG A 42 -11.67 -8.45 8.78
C ARG A 42 -13.02 -8.80 8.16
N SER A 43 -13.07 -9.89 7.41
CA SER A 43 -14.31 -10.37 6.78
C SER A 43 -14.40 -11.90 6.89
N SER A 44 -15.61 -12.43 6.96
CA SER A 44 -15.90 -13.85 6.76
C SER A 44 -15.75 -14.26 5.30
N ASP A 45 -15.92 -13.31 4.39
CA ASP A 45 -15.89 -13.52 2.96
C ASP A 45 -14.45 -13.70 2.43
N ARG A 46 -14.35 -14.37 1.30
CA ARG A 46 -13.05 -14.61 0.62
C ARG A 46 -12.67 -13.40 -0.24
N VAL A 47 -12.46 -12.25 0.43
CA VAL A 47 -12.12 -10.99 -0.22
C VAL A 47 -10.64 -10.64 -0.03
N VAL A 48 -10.11 -9.90 -1.00
CA VAL A 48 -8.81 -9.22 -0.96
C VAL A 48 -8.96 -7.80 -1.45
N ALA A 49 -8.10 -6.89 -1.02
CA ALA A 49 -8.00 -5.56 -1.61
C ALA A 49 -6.67 -5.41 -2.35
N ILE A 50 -6.71 -4.78 -3.51
CA ILE A 50 -5.50 -4.32 -4.19
C ILE A 50 -5.38 -2.82 -4.04
N THR A 51 -4.17 -2.36 -3.69
CA THR A 51 -3.90 -0.95 -3.40
C THR A 51 -2.65 -0.48 -4.11
N PHE A 52 -2.63 0.79 -4.51
CA PHE A 52 -1.52 1.44 -5.18
C PHE A 52 -1.13 2.69 -4.42
N ASP A 53 0.17 2.88 -4.18
CA ASP A 53 0.75 4.00 -3.45
C ASP A 53 1.53 4.93 -4.39
N ASP A 54 1.83 6.14 -3.90
CA ASP A 54 2.69 7.14 -4.53
C ASP A 54 2.08 7.90 -5.74
N GLY A 55 0.95 7.50 -6.27
CA GLY A 55 0.30 8.11 -7.42
C GLY A 55 -0.34 9.50 -7.21
N PRO A 56 -0.94 10.04 -8.27
CA PRO A 56 -1.06 9.51 -9.62
C PRO A 56 0.20 9.72 -10.47
N ASP A 57 0.40 8.88 -11.48
CA ASP A 57 1.49 8.99 -12.46
C ASP A 57 0.95 8.98 -13.89
N PRO A 58 1.36 9.93 -14.75
CA PRO A 58 0.79 10.05 -16.09
C PRO A 58 1.11 8.87 -17.02
N THR A 59 2.14 8.08 -16.68
CA THR A 59 2.54 6.91 -17.48
C THR A 59 1.91 5.63 -16.98
N PHE A 60 1.96 5.39 -15.67
CA PHE A 60 1.64 4.07 -15.10
C PHE A 60 0.22 3.98 -14.55
N THR A 61 -0.32 5.05 -13.95
CA THR A 61 -1.70 5.03 -13.43
C THR A 61 -2.73 4.68 -14.53
N PRO A 62 -2.69 5.24 -15.74
CA PRO A 62 -3.63 4.87 -16.80
C PRO A 62 -3.53 3.39 -17.21
N GLN A 63 -2.33 2.81 -17.26
CA GLN A 63 -2.12 1.41 -17.62
C GLN A 63 -2.68 0.47 -16.55
N ILE A 64 -2.54 0.84 -15.28
CA ILE A 64 -3.14 0.10 -14.15
C ILE A 64 -4.66 0.18 -14.22
N LEU A 65 -5.23 1.37 -14.44
CA LEU A 65 -6.68 1.57 -14.59
C LEU A 65 -7.24 0.74 -15.73
N GLU A 66 -6.55 0.69 -16.88
CA GLU A 66 -6.95 -0.13 -18.02
C GLU A 66 -6.98 -1.62 -17.66
N THR A 67 -5.96 -2.10 -16.93
CA THR A 67 -5.92 -3.49 -16.44
C THR A 67 -7.07 -3.77 -15.49
N LEU A 68 -7.30 -2.90 -14.49
CA LEU A 68 -8.39 -3.06 -13.53
C LEU A 68 -9.77 -3.07 -14.22
N ARG A 69 -9.97 -2.23 -15.24
CA ARG A 69 -11.19 -2.19 -16.05
C ARG A 69 -11.42 -3.50 -16.79
N ARG A 70 -10.37 -4.06 -17.43
CA ARG A 70 -10.44 -5.34 -18.14
C ARG A 70 -10.88 -6.49 -17.26
N TYR A 71 -10.46 -6.50 -16.00
CA TYR A 71 -10.84 -7.52 -15.03
C TYR A 71 -12.07 -7.17 -14.20
N ASN A 72 -12.69 -5.99 -14.44
CA ASN A 72 -13.82 -5.46 -13.68
C ASN A 72 -13.55 -5.40 -12.16
N ILE A 73 -12.36 -4.92 -11.78
CA ILE A 73 -11.91 -4.83 -10.39
C ILE A 73 -11.85 -3.37 -9.96
N LYS A 74 -12.28 -3.10 -8.72
CA LYS A 74 -12.08 -1.82 -8.07
C LYS A 74 -10.97 -1.89 -7.04
N ALA A 75 -10.09 -0.89 -7.04
CA ALA A 75 -8.90 -0.78 -6.21
C ALA A 75 -9.00 0.40 -5.24
N THR A 76 -7.99 0.55 -4.39
CA THR A 76 -7.79 1.74 -3.58
C THR A 76 -6.43 2.35 -3.92
N PHE A 77 -6.42 3.65 -4.23
CA PHE A 77 -5.21 4.42 -4.54
C PHE A 77 -4.90 5.35 -3.38
N PHE A 78 -3.73 5.23 -2.78
CA PHE A 78 -3.21 6.16 -1.77
C PHE A 78 -2.37 7.21 -2.49
N LEU A 79 -2.96 8.40 -2.66
CA LEU A 79 -2.42 9.44 -3.51
C LEU A 79 -1.60 10.47 -2.72
N VAL A 80 -0.53 10.95 -3.33
CA VAL A 80 0.32 12.04 -2.82
C VAL A 80 -0.28 13.37 -3.27
N GLY A 81 -0.52 14.29 -2.33
CA GLY A 81 -1.20 15.56 -2.62
C GLY A 81 -0.51 16.42 -3.67
N GLU A 82 0.81 16.51 -3.63
CA GLU A 82 1.61 17.22 -4.64
C GLU A 82 1.38 16.65 -6.05
N ARG A 83 1.26 15.33 -6.18
CA ARG A 83 1.00 14.69 -7.46
C ARG A 83 -0.43 14.88 -7.94
N VAL A 84 -1.40 14.90 -7.02
CA VAL A 84 -2.78 15.23 -7.35
C VAL A 84 -2.88 16.64 -7.91
N ARG A 85 -2.18 17.62 -7.31
CA ARG A 85 -2.14 19.00 -7.86
C ARG A 85 -1.49 19.06 -9.23
N ARG A 86 -0.54 18.18 -9.51
CA ARG A 86 0.15 18.12 -10.81
C ARG A 86 -0.66 17.41 -11.90
N PHE A 87 -1.48 16.42 -11.52
CA PHE A 87 -2.27 15.58 -12.42
C PHE A 87 -3.70 15.41 -11.89
N PRO A 88 -4.47 16.52 -11.75
CA PRO A 88 -5.81 16.47 -11.15
C PRO A 88 -6.78 15.60 -11.96
N GLU A 89 -6.65 15.59 -13.28
CA GLU A 89 -7.46 14.78 -14.18
C GLU A 89 -7.34 13.28 -13.92
N LEU A 90 -6.15 12.81 -13.51
CA LEU A 90 -5.97 11.39 -13.15
C LEU A 90 -6.63 11.04 -11.81
N CYS A 91 -6.63 11.98 -10.87
CA CYS A 91 -7.34 11.79 -9.61
C CYS A 91 -8.86 11.70 -9.84
N GLU A 92 -9.40 12.54 -10.73
CA GLU A 92 -10.79 12.50 -11.15
C GLU A 92 -11.09 11.18 -11.85
N GLN A 93 -10.26 10.76 -12.82
CA GLN A 93 -10.43 9.49 -13.52
C GLN A 93 -10.48 8.30 -12.57
N ILE A 94 -9.58 8.24 -11.58
CA ILE A 94 -9.56 7.18 -10.56
C ILE A 94 -10.92 7.10 -9.84
N ARG A 95 -11.52 8.25 -9.51
CA ARG A 95 -12.82 8.32 -8.84
C ARG A 95 -13.98 7.96 -9.74
N ASP A 96 -13.99 8.51 -10.96
CA ASP A 96 -15.06 8.29 -11.94
C ASP A 96 -15.15 6.82 -12.35
N GLU A 97 -14.02 6.13 -12.36
CA GLU A 97 -13.96 4.69 -12.56
C GLU A 97 -14.38 3.89 -11.31
N GLY A 98 -14.76 4.55 -10.21
CA GLY A 98 -15.33 3.95 -9.00
C GLY A 98 -14.29 3.35 -8.04
N HIS A 99 -13.01 3.71 -8.20
CA HIS A 99 -11.97 3.33 -7.26
C HIS A 99 -12.04 4.16 -5.98
N CYS A 100 -11.47 3.65 -4.88
CA CYS A 100 -11.34 4.38 -3.62
C CYS A 100 -10.04 5.20 -3.64
N VAL A 101 -10.09 6.41 -3.09
CA VAL A 101 -8.90 7.25 -2.89
C VAL A 101 -8.62 7.39 -1.41
N GLY A 102 -7.37 7.18 -1.01
CA GLY A 102 -6.83 7.41 0.31
C GLY A 102 -5.71 8.46 0.28
N ASN A 103 -5.32 8.93 1.46
CA ASN A 103 -4.29 9.94 1.64
C ASN A 103 -2.92 9.26 1.88
N HIS A 104 -1.91 9.64 1.09
CA HIS A 104 -0.52 9.17 1.22
C HIS A 104 0.46 10.30 1.54
N SER A 105 0.05 11.27 2.36
CA SER A 105 0.79 12.52 2.63
C SER A 105 0.75 13.52 1.46
N ASP A 106 1.20 14.73 1.70
CA ASP A 106 1.28 15.77 0.66
C ASP A 106 2.58 15.69 -0.13
N SER A 107 3.64 15.27 0.54
CA SER A 107 5.01 15.25 0.02
C SER A 107 5.64 13.86 0.09
N TRP A 108 6.78 13.69 -0.61
CA TRP A 108 7.55 12.44 -0.63
C TRP A 108 8.37 12.16 0.65
N HIS A 109 8.21 12.97 1.70
CA HIS A 109 8.90 12.73 2.95
C HIS A 109 8.34 11.49 3.64
N ARG A 110 9.22 10.66 4.18
CA ARG A 110 8.77 9.54 5.01
C ARG A 110 8.02 10.08 6.23
N THR A 111 6.79 9.62 6.43
CA THR A 111 5.90 10.06 7.50
C THR A 111 6.59 10.12 8.88
N VAL A 112 7.42 9.13 9.19
CA VAL A 112 8.12 9.03 10.48
C VAL A 112 9.16 10.14 10.70
N GLN A 113 9.63 10.81 9.66
CA GLN A 113 10.64 11.88 9.74
C GLN A 113 10.04 13.24 10.11
N LEU A 114 8.75 13.46 9.81
CA LEU A 114 8.06 14.71 10.12
C LEU A 114 7.78 14.83 11.63
N ASN A 115 7.99 15.99 12.22
CA ASN A 115 7.45 16.26 13.56
C ASN A 115 5.92 16.32 13.53
N ASN A 116 5.25 16.52 14.67
CA ASN A 116 3.79 16.42 14.72
C ASN A 116 3.08 17.54 13.97
N ASP A 117 3.60 18.77 14.04
CA ASP A 117 3.01 19.94 13.38
C ASP A 117 3.23 19.89 11.86
N GLU A 118 4.43 19.51 11.46
CA GLU A 118 4.75 19.23 10.05
C GLU A 118 3.85 18.14 9.47
N PHE A 119 3.67 17.05 10.22
CA PHE A 119 2.82 15.94 9.81
C PHE A 119 1.35 16.33 9.69
N GLU A 120 0.79 17.07 10.69
CA GLU A 120 -0.59 17.53 10.64
C GLU A 120 -0.81 18.50 9.46
N SER A 121 0.14 19.42 9.23
CA SER A 121 0.11 20.33 8.08
C SER A 121 0.18 19.58 6.74
N ASP A 122 1.05 18.58 6.62
CA ASP A 122 1.21 17.74 5.43
C ASP A 122 -0.07 16.92 5.16
N LEU A 123 -0.63 16.29 6.19
CA LEU A 123 -1.90 15.56 6.11
C LEU A 123 -3.04 16.41 5.56
N LEU A 124 -3.20 17.63 6.09
CA LEU A 124 -4.29 18.53 5.72
C LEU A 124 -4.12 19.12 4.32
N ARG A 125 -2.87 19.42 3.90
CA ARG A 125 -2.61 19.83 2.51
C ARG A 125 -2.93 18.74 1.52
N ALA A 126 -2.55 17.48 1.83
CA ALA A 126 -2.94 16.34 1.01
C ALA A 126 -4.46 16.18 0.93
N GLU A 127 -5.15 16.28 2.08
CA GLU A 127 -6.62 16.19 2.13
C GLU A 127 -7.27 17.26 1.25
N GLN A 128 -6.78 18.50 1.29
CA GLN A 128 -7.26 19.58 0.44
C GLN A 128 -7.07 19.30 -1.05
N SER A 129 -5.92 18.75 -1.43
CA SER A 129 -5.59 18.44 -2.83
C SER A 129 -6.41 17.25 -3.35
N ILE A 130 -6.50 16.20 -2.53
CA ILE A 130 -7.28 15.00 -2.85
C ILE A 130 -8.79 15.31 -2.87
N GLY A 131 -9.25 16.31 -2.11
CA GLY A 131 -10.66 16.64 -1.97
C GLY A 131 -11.41 15.67 -1.04
N SER A 132 -12.73 15.81 -0.98
CA SER A 132 -13.56 15.02 -0.07
C SER A 132 -13.50 13.53 -0.42
N CYS A 133 -12.96 12.73 0.48
CA CYS A 133 -13.05 11.29 0.40
C CYS A 133 -14.32 10.83 1.13
N ALA A 134 -15.11 9.97 0.50
CA ALA A 134 -16.21 9.31 1.19
C ALA A 134 -15.66 8.50 2.39
N PRO A 135 -16.39 8.47 3.54
CA PRO A 135 -15.96 7.65 4.67
C PRO A 135 -15.88 6.16 4.29
N PRO A 136 -14.94 5.43 4.90
CA PRO A 136 -13.94 5.88 5.88
C PRO A 136 -12.76 6.62 5.22
N LYS A 137 -12.26 7.69 5.87
CA LYS A 137 -11.01 8.34 5.47
C LYS A 137 -9.85 7.38 5.72
N LEU A 138 -9.08 7.05 4.70
CA LEU A 138 -7.95 6.12 4.76
C LEU A 138 -6.64 6.86 4.61
N PHE A 139 -5.69 6.55 5.48
CA PHE A 139 -4.32 7.06 5.42
C PHE A 139 -3.33 5.90 5.37
N ARG A 140 -2.35 5.98 4.49
CA ARG A 140 -1.19 5.09 4.49
C ARG A 140 0.08 5.91 4.67
N PRO A 141 0.93 5.57 5.67
CA PRO A 141 2.15 6.34 5.91
C PRO A 141 3.18 6.11 4.81
N ALA A 142 3.72 7.18 4.24
CA ALA A 142 4.82 7.12 3.29
C ALA A 142 6.05 6.46 3.94
N GLY A 143 6.59 5.44 3.26
CA GLY A 143 7.67 4.60 3.77
C GLY A 143 7.26 3.55 4.80
N GLY A 144 5.97 3.34 5.04
CA GLY A 144 5.42 2.24 5.84
C GLY A 144 5.62 2.35 7.37
N LEU A 145 6.23 3.43 7.87
CA LEU A 145 6.49 3.64 9.30
C LEU A 145 5.76 4.89 9.82
N ILE A 146 5.24 4.78 11.04
CA ILE A 146 4.48 5.86 11.68
C ILE A 146 4.69 5.85 13.19
N ARG A 147 4.72 7.03 13.83
CA ARG A 147 4.83 7.17 15.27
C ARG A 147 3.46 7.15 15.95
N THR A 148 3.40 6.70 17.18
CA THR A 148 2.14 6.66 17.96
C THR A 148 1.48 8.04 18.08
N ALA A 149 2.26 9.12 18.20
CA ALA A 149 1.73 10.49 18.24
C ALA A 149 1.02 10.86 16.93
N GLN A 150 1.60 10.48 15.77
CA GLN A 150 1.00 10.70 14.45
C GLN A 150 -0.29 9.88 14.27
N ILE A 151 -0.33 8.65 14.80
CA ILE A 151 -1.57 7.84 14.79
C ILE A 151 -2.70 8.55 15.56
N ARG A 152 -2.39 9.17 16.71
CA ARG A 152 -3.38 9.94 17.48
C ARG A 152 -3.90 11.15 16.70
N LEU A 153 -3.02 11.86 15.97
CA LEU A 153 -3.42 12.95 15.07
C LEU A 153 -4.35 12.46 13.97
N LEU A 154 -4.04 11.34 13.35
CA LEU A 154 -4.91 10.72 12.33
C LEU A 154 -6.29 10.42 12.88
N TRP A 155 -6.40 9.87 14.09
CA TRP A 155 -7.71 9.63 14.73
C TRP A 155 -8.48 10.91 15.02
N LYS A 156 -7.78 11.99 15.47
CA LYS A 156 -8.37 13.32 15.64
C LYS A 156 -9.04 13.80 14.34
N HIS A 157 -8.40 13.54 13.20
CA HIS A 157 -8.90 13.87 11.86
C HIS A 157 -9.78 12.78 11.22
N LYS A 158 -10.19 11.76 12.01
CA LYS A 158 -11.07 10.64 11.58
C LYS A 158 -10.48 9.76 10.48
N TYR A 159 -9.16 9.63 10.45
CA TYR A 159 -8.47 8.71 9.56
C TYR A 159 -8.26 7.34 10.18
N SER A 160 -8.47 6.30 9.37
CA SER A 160 -8.03 4.94 9.64
C SER A 160 -6.66 4.71 8.99
N VAL A 161 -5.70 4.21 9.78
CA VAL A 161 -4.35 3.90 9.27
C VAL A 161 -4.36 2.52 8.65
N VAL A 162 -3.99 2.44 7.37
CA VAL A 162 -3.92 1.19 6.61
C VAL A 162 -2.48 0.94 6.18
N LEU A 163 -1.98 -0.23 6.52
CA LEU A 163 -0.78 -0.79 5.90
C LEU A 163 -1.20 -1.88 4.90
N GLY A 164 -0.65 -3.05 5.00
CA GLY A 164 -1.06 -4.14 4.15
C GLY A 164 -0.31 -5.42 4.54
N SER A 165 -0.60 -6.51 3.88
CA SER A 165 -0.10 -7.82 4.26
C SER A 165 0.56 -8.60 3.13
N ALA A 166 0.42 -8.18 1.90
CA ALA A 166 1.07 -8.77 0.74
C ALA A 166 1.91 -7.70 0.01
N TYR A 167 3.23 -7.84 0.08
CA TYR A 167 4.21 -6.91 -0.47
C TYR A 167 5.14 -7.60 -1.46
N ALA A 168 5.64 -6.84 -2.43
CA ALA A 168 6.59 -7.33 -3.43
C ALA A 168 7.88 -6.49 -3.51
N PHE A 169 8.07 -5.48 -2.64
CA PHE A 169 9.16 -4.51 -2.75
C PHE A 169 9.29 -3.88 -4.15
N ASP A 170 8.17 -3.71 -4.84
CA ASP A 170 8.11 -3.19 -6.21
C ASP A 170 8.69 -1.75 -6.37
N PRO A 171 8.76 -0.86 -5.33
CA PRO A 171 9.52 0.38 -5.43
C PRO A 171 10.99 0.18 -5.82
N TYR A 172 11.59 -0.94 -5.47
CA TYR A 172 12.98 -1.29 -5.80
C TYR A 172 13.13 -1.96 -7.17
N ARG A 173 12.06 -2.02 -7.97
CA ARG A 173 12.01 -2.53 -9.35
C ARG A 173 12.51 -3.97 -9.51
N PRO A 174 12.09 -4.91 -8.66
CA PRO A 174 12.47 -6.29 -8.84
C PRO A 174 11.86 -6.82 -10.15
N PRO A 175 12.39 -7.93 -10.69
CA PRO A 175 11.84 -8.55 -11.89
C PRO A 175 10.35 -8.89 -11.70
N LYS A 176 9.55 -8.78 -12.76
CA LYS A 176 8.12 -9.11 -12.80
C LYS A 176 7.81 -10.43 -12.08
N LYS A 177 8.57 -11.50 -12.38
CA LYS A 177 8.39 -12.83 -11.77
C LYS A 177 8.53 -12.85 -10.26
N TYR A 178 9.40 -11.99 -9.70
CA TYR A 178 9.51 -11.84 -8.27
C TYR A 178 8.27 -11.16 -7.67
N ILE A 179 7.74 -10.12 -8.33
CA ILE A 179 6.50 -9.44 -7.90
C ILE A 179 5.34 -10.44 -7.88
N GLU A 180 5.17 -11.21 -8.96
CA GLU A 180 4.15 -12.25 -9.08
C GLU A 180 4.27 -13.29 -7.95
N TRP A 181 5.47 -13.79 -7.71
CA TRP A 181 5.75 -14.79 -6.66
C TRP A 181 5.50 -14.24 -5.26
N ALA A 182 6.03 -13.05 -4.95
CA ALA A 182 5.94 -12.44 -3.63
C ALA A 182 4.49 -12.11 -3.25
N ILE A 183 3.71 -11.54 -4.18
CA ILE A 183 2.29 -11.28 -3.95
C ILE A 183 1.51 -12.58 -3.82
N SER A 184 1.74 -13.56 -4.69
CA SER A 184 1.06 -14.86 -4.62
C SER A 184 1.28 -15.57 -3.28
N GLY A 185 2.48 -15.48 -2.71
CA GLY A 185 2.79 -16.01 -1.37
C GLY A 185 2.09 -15.27 -0.22
N GLY A 186 1.61 -14.05 -0.46
CA GLY A 186 0.83 -13.25 0.50
C GLY A 186 -0.69 -13.35 0.31
N LEU A 187 -1.17 -14.00 -0.75
CA LEU A 187 -2.59 -14.13 -1.04
C LEU A 187 -3.29 -15.03 -0.01
N LYS A 188 -4.21 -14.45 0.71
CA LYS A 188 -5.10 -15.14 1.68
C LYS A 188 -6.36 -14.31 1.83
N ARG A 189 -7.40 -14.90 2.43
CA ARG A 189 -8.60 -14.15 2.83
C ARG A 189 -8.21 -12.92 3.65
N GLY A 190 -8.74 -11.77 3.26
CA GLY A 190 -8.53 -10.49 3.91
C GLY A 190 -7.20 -9.81 3.57
N ALA A 191 -6.37 -10.37 2.69
CA ALA A 191 -5.09 -9.75 2.34
C ALA A 191 -5.30 -8.37 1.71
N ILE A 192 -4.47 -7.41 2.10
CA ILE A 192 -4.33 -6.11 1.46
C ILE A 192 -3.01 -6.13 0.69
N ILE A 193 -3.12 -6.14 -0.63
CA ILE A 193 -1.99 -6.13 -1.56
C ILE A 193 -1.50 -4.70 -1.72
N VAL A 194 -0.19 -4.47 -1.55
CA VAL A 194 0.45 -3.17 -1.69
C VAL A 194 1.38 -3.19 -2.88
N LEU A 195 1.08 -2.37 -3.84
CA LEU A 195 1.86 -2.08 -5.04
C LEU A 195 1.98 -0.55 -5.20
N HIS A 196 2.74 -0.11 -6.19
CA HIS A 196 2.97 1.31 -6.44
C HIS A 196 2.71 1.61 -7.91
N ASP A 197 2.07 2.76 -8.17
CA ASP A 197 1.80 3.27 -9.53
C ASP A 197 2.68 4.46 -9.91
N SER A 198 3.60 4.86 -9.00
CA SER A 198 4.49 6.00 -9.19
C SER A 198 5.84 5.83 -8.48
N GLY A 199 6.68 6.88 -8.50
CA GLY A 199 7.98 6.87 -7.83
C GLY A 199 9.08 6.21 -8.65
N GLY A 200 9.00 6.25 -9.97
CA GLY A 200 9.97 5.73 -10.93
C GLY A 200 9.35 4.73 -11.91
N ASP A 201 10.16 3.93 -12.58
CA ASP A 201 9.67 2.94 -13.52
C ASP A 201 8.85 1.83 -12.82
N ARG A 202 7.60 1.66 -13.23
CA ARG A 202 6.63 0.68 -12.72
C ARG A 202 6.20 -0.34 -13.77
N SER A 203 6.93 -0.44 -14.87
CA SER A 203 6.61 -1.39 -15.96
C SER A 203 6.46 -2.83 -15.43
N ASN A 204 7.38 -3.28 -14.57
CA ASN A 204 7.30 -4.61 -13.97
C ASN A 204 6.06 -4.82 -13.08
N THR A 205 5.61 -3.76 -12.40
CA THR A 205 4.37 -3.78 -11.57
C THR A 205 3.15 -3.87 -12.47
N VAL A 206 3.07 -3.04 -13.51
CA VAL A 206 1.99 -3.07 -14.51
C VAL A 206 1.91 -4.45 -15.17
N ASP A 207 3.05 -4.97 -15.62
CA ASP A 207 3.13 -6.27 -16.30
C ASP A 207 2.77 -7.45 -15.39
N ALA A 208 3.03 -7.35 -14.08
CA ALA A 208 2.70 -8.40 -13.12
C ALA A 208 1.22 -8.42 -12.74
N LEU A 209 0.52 -7.29 -12.87
CA LEU A 209 -0.83 -7.10 -12.37
C LEU A 209 -1.85 -8.13 -12.90
N PRO A 210 -1.90 -8.48 -14.21
CA PRO A 210 -2.81 -9.50 -14.72
C PRO A 210 -2.62 -10.85 -14.01
N VAL A 211 -1.37 -11.31 -13.84
CA VAL A 211 -1.07 -12.61 -13.22
C VAL A 211 -1.44 -12.60 -11.72
N ILE A 212 -1.23 -11.49 -11.02
CA ILE A 212 -1.64 -11.33 -9.62
C ILE A 212 -3.16 -11.49 -9.49
N ILE A 213 -3.91 -10.84 -10.38
CA ILE A 213 -5.38 -10.89 -10.39
C ILE A 213 -5.86 -12.33 -10.67
N GLU A 214 -5.30 -12.96 -11.70
CA GLU A 214 -5.66 -14.33 -12.05
C GLU A 214 -5.35 -15.33 -10.94
N ASN A 215 -4.21 -15.19 -10.26
CA ASN A 215 -3.85 -16.05 -9.13
C ASN A 215 -4.79 -15.86 -7.93
N ALA A 216 -5.24 -14.64 -7.66
CA ALA A 216 -6.26 -14.39 -6.64
C ALA A 216 -7.60 -15.05 -7.01
N HIS A 217 -8.05 -14.92 -8.26
CA HIS A 217 -9.27 -15.57 -8.75
C HIS A 217 -9.17 -17.09 -8.68
N LYS A 218 -8.04 -17.70 -9.11
CA LYS A 218 -7.78 -19.14 -9.00
C LYS A 218 -7.81 -19.62 -7.54
N ALA A 219 -7.39 -18.76 -6.60
CA ALA A 219 -7.51 -19.04 -5.17
C ALA A 219 -8.93 -18.83 -4.62
N GLY A 220 -9.93 -18.51 -5.47
CA GLY A 220 -11.31 -18.24 -5.08
C GLY A 220 -11.48 -16.95 -4.27
N LEU A 221 -10.58 -15.98 -4.47
CA LEU A 221 -10.65 -14.66 -3.83
C LEU A 221 -11.27 -13.65 -4.80
N ARG A 222 -12.14 -12.76 -4.28
CA ARG A 222 -12.69 -11.65 -5.04
C ARG A 222 -12.10 -10.33 -4.55
N PHE A 223 -11.99 -9.37 -5.43
CA PHE A 223 -11.44 -8.06 -5.10
C PHE A 223 -12.54 -7.10 -4.64
N GLU A 224 -12.24 -6.36 -3.57
CA GLU A 224 -13.08 -5.27 -3.08
C GLU A 224 -12.20 -4.07 -2.71
N LYS A 225 -12.74 -2.85 -2.88
CA LYS A 225 -12.05 -1.64 -2.43
C LYS A 225 -12.14 -1.50 -0.92
N LEU A 226 -11.14 -0.90 -0.30
CA LEU A 226 -11.05 -0.81 1.17
C LEU A 226 -12.22 -0.06 1.80
N SER A 227 -12.81 0.92 1.11
CA SER A 227 -13.96 1.67 1.64
C SER A 227 -15.21 0.80 1.85
N GLU A 228 -15.31 -0.34 1.20
CA GLU A 228 -16.41 -1.31 1.38
C GLU A 228 -16.12 -2.31 2.50
N CYS A 229 -14.83 -2.52 2.79
CA CYS A 229 -14.37 -3.54 3.74
C CYS A 229 -14.03 -2.97 5.12
N ILE A 230 -13.78 -1.66 5.23
CA ILE A 230 -13.36 -1.00 6.45
C ILE A 230 -14.48 -0.07 6.89
N HIS A 231 -15.15 -0.42 7.99
CA HIS A 231 -16.13 0.47 8.61
C HIS A 231 -15.43 1.51 9.48
N ALA A 232 -15.92 2.75 9.46
CA ALA A 232 -15.44 3.82 10.34
C ALA A 232 -15.56 3.38 11.80
N ARG A 233 -14.46 3.53 12.56
CA ARG A 233 -14.46 3.29 14.02
C ARG A 233 -15.00 4.49 14.76
#